data_a60717b7d122dfd4010e9ebdf4831187
#
_entry.id   a60717b7d122dfd4010e9ebdf4831187
#
_cell.length_a   1.000
_cell.length_b   1.000
_cell.length_c   1.000
_cell.angle_alpha   90.00
_cell.angle_beta   90.00
_cell.angle_gamma   90.00
#
_symmetry.space_group_name_H-M   'P 1'
#
loop_
_entity.id
_entity.type
_entity.pdbx_description
1 polymer ?
#
loop_
_entity_poly.entity_id
_entity_poly.type
_entity_poly.pdbx_seq_one_letter_code
_entity_poly.pdbx_strand_id
1 'polypeptide(L)'
;MSKKSRYPFSMRLRYGIDNFMSRGSTSIFLALLSLFLVGFLAMVTLRVLTNAIVPDENTSLTEIPWRVYVAVMEGSAAETDGDSNWAAKVSSIISVMVGLILFSSMVAFITSVFKAKLDELRRGRSLVLEKDHTLILGFGDRILEIIRELIEANESEPDAAIVILAEDDKEDMDNVIRDNISDFMTTRIITRSGVVTNINNLKKVMSEQAKSVIIVNSASSWQQEEEKNLADALVLKSIMSIIAVCDGKEHPPIVCEIHSDRDQDLAENISNGTVKALNEVSVLSRMIAQLAL
;
A
#
# COMPACT_ATOMS: atom_id res chain seq x y z
N MET A 1 2.55 20.03 42.69
CA MET A 1 2.11 18.71 43.22
C MET A 1 1.93 17.75 42.04
N SER A 2 2.89 16.85 41.84
CA SER A 2 2.87 15.88 40.74
C SER A 2 1.81 14.80 41.03
N LYS A 3 0.80 14.67 40.20
CA LYS A 3 -0.17 13.55 40.23
C LYS A 3 0.59 12.23 40.02
N LYS A 4 0.91 11.51 41.08
CA LYS A 4 1.39 10.11 41.01
C LYS A 4 0.37 9.29 40.24
N SER A 5 0.75 8.82 39.08
CA SER A 5 -0.06 7.98 38.18
C SER A 5 -0.51 6.71 38.91
N ARG A 6 -1.82 6.46 38.94
CA ARG A 6 -2.52 5.31 39.55
C ARG A 6 -2.27 3.96 38.90
N TYR A 7 -1.47 3.89 37.83
CA TYR A 7 -1.28 2.66 37.06
C TYR A 7 0.00 1.93 37.47
N PRO A 8 -0.03 0.57 37.59
CA PRO A 8 1.16 -0.21 37.92
C PRO A 8 2.23 -0.08 36.83
N PHE A 9 3.49 -0.28 37.24
CA PHE A 9 4.66 -0.12 36.35
C PHE A 9 4.56 -0.98 35.08
N SER A 10 4.04 -2.19 35.18
CA SER A 10 3.82 -3.09 34.04
C SER A 10 2.88 -2.51 32.95
N MET A 11 1.80 -1.83 33.37
CA MET A 11 0.90 -1.16 32.42
C MET A 11 1.54 0.04 31.74
N ARG A 12 2.37 0.78 32.46
CA ARG A 12 3.11 1.92 31.90
C ARG A 12 4.16 1.47 30.89
N LEU A 13 4.86 0.39 31.21
CA LEU A 13 5.85 -0.22 30.34
C LEU A 13 5.19 -0.72 29.04
N ARG A 14 4.09 -1.46 29.18
CA ARG A 14 3.32 -1.96 28.03
C ARG A 14 2.81 -0.81 27.16
N TYR A 15 2.19 0.20 27.76
CA TYR A 15 1.73 1.37 27.03
C TYR A 15 2.88 2.13 26.33
N GLY A 16 4.05 2.24 26.98
CA GLY A 16 5.23 2.85 26.38
C GLY A 16 5.74 2.06 25.17
N ILE A 17 5.78 0.74 25.27
CA ILE A 17 6.16 -0.17 24.18
C ILE A 17 5.15 -0.07 23.04
N ASP A 18 3.85 -0.17 23.32
CA ASP A 18 2.79 -0.09 22.31
C ASP A 18 2.83 1.25 21.55
N ASN A 19 3.00 2.36 22.27
CA ASN A 19 3.10 3.69 21.68
C ASN A 19 4.41 3.90 20.91
N PHE A 20 5.50 3.24 21.31
CA PHE A 20 6.76 3.25 20.56
C PHE A 20 6.66 2.43 19.28
N MET A 21 6.07 1.25 19.37
CA MET A 21 5.87 0.36 18.21
C MET A 21 4.89 0.96 17.18
N SER A 22 3.90 1.75 17.62
CA SER A 22 2.94 2.42 16.74
C SER A 22 3.55 3.55 15.88
N ARG A 23 4.79 3.99 16.18
CA ARG A 23 5.49 5.06 15.45
C ARG A 23 6.05 4.63 14.09
N GLY A 24 5.85 3.37 13.70
CA GLY A 24 6.25 2.83 12.40
C GLY A 24 7.49 1.93 12.42
N SER A 25 7.88 1.46 11.24
CA SER A 25 8.95 0.47 11.07
C SER A 25 10.32 0.92 11.59
N THR A 26 10.64 2.22 11.50
CA THR A 26 11.88 2.79 12.01
C THR A 26 12.02 2.63 13.53
N SER A 27 10.92 2.81 14.28
CA SER A 27 10.93 2.63 15.74
C SER A 27 11.15 1.18 16.13
N ILE A 28 10.57 0.24 15.42
CA ILE A 28 10.75 -1.20 15.64
C ILE A 28 12.20 -1.60 15.32
N PHE A 29 12.78 -1.06 14.24
CA PHE A 29 14.19 -1.29 13.91
C PHE A 29 15.12 -0.80 15.02
N LEU A 30 14.89 0.42 15.53
CA LEU A 30 15.68 0.97 16.64
C LEU A 30 15.51 0.14 17.94
N ALA A 31 14.32 -0.39 18.20
CA ALA A 31 14.10 -1.30 19.31
C ALA A 31 14.90 -2.60 19.19
N LEU A 32 14.90 -3.21 18.02
CA LEU A 32 15.68 -4.43 17.76
C LEU A 32 17.18 -4.17 17.83
N LEU A 33 17.65 -3.04 17.29
CA LEU A 33 19.05 -2.63 17.38
C LEU A 33 19.47 -2.40 18.83
N SER A 34 18.61 -1.74 19.63
CA SER A 34 18.87 -1.53 21.06
C SER A 34 18.87 -2.86 21.83
N LEU A 35 17.97 -3.77 21.50
CA LEU A 35 17.92 -5.12 22.08
C LEU A 35 19.20 -5.90 21.75
N PHE A 36 19.66 -5.81 20.50
CA PHE A 36 20.92 -6.43 20.07
C PHE A 36 22.12 -5.87 20.86
N LEU A 37 22.23 -4.54 20.98
CA LEU A 37 23.28 -3.88 21.76
C LEU A 37 23.27 -4.29 23.23
N VAL A 38 22.09 -4.29 23.85
CA VAL A 38 21.92 -4.72 25.25
C VAL A 38 22.29 -6.19 25.43
N GLY A 39 21.84 -7.05 24.52
CA GLY A 39 22.20 -8.47 24.51
C GLY A 39 23.71 -8.69 24.35
N PHE A 40 24.34 -7.98 23.43
CA PHE A 40 25.79 -8.04 23.24
C PHE A 40 26.55 -7.59 24.49
N LEU A 41 26.18 -6.45 25.07
CA LEU A 41 26.81 -5.95 26.33
C LEU A 41 26.59 -6.91 27.49
N ALA A 42 25.42 -7.54 27.57
CA ALA A 42 25.15 -8.56 28.59
C ALA A 42 26.06 -9.78 28.43
N MET A 43 26.30 -10.23 27.20
CA MET A 43 27.22 -11.34 26.93
C MET A 43 28.67 -10.97 27.21
N VAL A 44 29.13 -9.78 26.85
CA VAL A 44 30.45 -9.26 27.23
C VAL A 44 30.62 -9.24 28.76
N THR A 45 29.61 -8.72 29.46
CA THR A 45 29.61 -8.66 30.93
C THR A 45 29.65 -10.06 31.56
N LEU A 46 28.85 -10.99 31.03
CA LEU A 46 28.84 -12.39 31.45
C LEU A 46 30.24 -13.00 31.28
N ARG A 47 30.89 -12.77 30.16
CA ARG A 47 32.24 -13.29 29.86
C ARG A 47 33.28 -12.70 30.77
N VAL A 48 33.24 -11.40 31.05
CA VAL A 48 34.13 -10.74 32.01
C VAL A 48 33.94 -11.32 33.42
N LEU A 49 32.72 -11.53 33.87
CA LEU A 49 32.40 -12.13 35.17
C LEU A 49 32.91 -13.59 35.26
N THR A 50 32.68 -14.40 34.24
CA THR A 50 33.18 -15.78 34.21
C THR A 50 34.69 -15.82 34.23
N ASN A 51 35.39 -14.94 33.51
CA ASN A 51 36.85 -14.86 33.53
C ASN A 51 37.39 -14.34 34.89
N ALA A 52 36.62 -13.51 35.62
CA ALA A 52 37.03 -13.08 36.94
C ALA A 52 36.87 -14.20 38.01
N ILE A 53 35.93 -15.13 37.82
CA ILE A 53 35.71 -16.26 38.75
C ILE A 53 36.65 -17.43 38.44
N VAL A 54 36.79 -17.73 37.15
CA VAL A 54 37.67 -18.81 36.65
C VAL A 54 38.59 -18.20 35.58
N PRO A 55 39.76 -17.68 35.99
CA PRO A 55 40.69 -17.02 35.07
C PRO A 55 41.12 -17.95 33.93
N ASP A 56 41.15 -17.41 32.72
CA ASP A 56 41.61 -18.06 31.51
C ASP A 56 42.94 -17.42 31.07
N GLU A 57 44.03 -18.15 31.20
CA GLU A 57 45.38 -17.66 30.87
C GLU A 57 45.52 -17.26 29.40
N ASN A 58 44.69 -17.85 28.54
CA ASN A 58 44.68 -17.62 27.10
C ASN A 58 43.82 -16.46 26.64
N THR A 59 43.14 -15.75 27.58
CA THR A 59 42.19 -14.68 27.22
C THR A 59 42.55 -13.38 27.93
N SER A 60 43.03 -12.39 27.20
CA SER A 60 43.17 -11.02 27.68
C SER A 60 41.81 -10.35 27.82
N LEU A 61 41.63 -9.50 28.85
CA LEU A 61 40.38 -8.72 29.06
C LEU A 61 40.03 -7.85 27.84
N THR A 62 41.02 -7.38 27.09
CA THR A 62 40.82 -6.56 25.89
C THR A 62 40.30 -7.36 24.70
N GLU A 63 40.48 -8.68 24.69
CA GLU A 63 40.01 -9.57 23.62
C GLU A 63 38.59 -10.09 23.85
N ILE A 64 38.05 -9.97 25.08
CA ILE A 64 36.74 -10.49 25.41
C ILE A 64 35.64 -9.93 24.49
N PRO A 65 35.56 -8.62 24.22
CA PRO A 65 34.55 -8.10 23.33
C PRO A 65 34.63 -8.66 21.90
N TRP A 66 35.86 -8.88 21.42
CA TRP A 66 36.08 -9.46 20.10
C TRP A 66 35.63 -10.94 20.04
N ARG A 67 35.98 -11.73 21.03
CA ARG A 67 35.56 -13.14 21.11
C ARG A 67 34.05 -13.29 21.23
N VAL A 68 33.42 -12.44 22.02
CA VAL A 68 31.94 -12.39 22.11
C VAL A 68 31.32 -11.97 20.77
N TYR A 69 31.93 -10.99 20.08
CA TYR A 69 31.44 -10.57 18.76
C TYR A 69 31.52 -11.76 17.76
N VAL A 70 32.62 -12.46 17.69
CA VAL A 70 32.76 -13.63 16.81
C VAL A 70 31.78 -14.73 17.19
N ALA A 71 31.60 -15.03 18.47
CA ALA A 71 30.63 -16.02 18.92
C ALA A 71 29.17 -15.66 18.56
N VAL A 72 28.79 -14.38 18.71
CA VAL A 72 27.42 -13.88 18.42
C VAL A 72 27.16 -13.81 16.91
N MET A 73 28.16 -13.38 16.11
CA MET A 73 27.98 -13.15 14.68
C MET A 73 28.24 -14.37 13.80
N GLU A 74 29.28 -15.10 14.09
CA GLU A 74 29.72 -16.21 13.23
C GLU A 74 29.30 -17.58 13.78
N GLY A 75 28.88 -17.65 15.03
CA GLY A 75 28.55 -18.92 15.68
C GLY A 75 29.73 -19.84 15.91
N SER A 76 30.96 -19.31 15.80
CA SER A 76 32.22 -20.04 15.77
C SER A 76 32.89 -20.13 17.16
N ALA A 77 32.11 -20.51 18.18
CA ALA A 77 32.65 -20.66 19.55
C ALA A 77 33.75 -21.70 19.66
N ALA A 78 33.78 -22.72 18.80
CA ALA A 78 34.75 -23.80 18.85
C ALA A 78 36.13 -23.35 18.41
N GLU A 79 36.25 -22.44 17.44
CA GLU A 79 37.54 -21.95 16.94
C GLU A 79 38.19 -20.94 17.89
N THR A 80 37.35 -20.06 18.51
CA THR A 80 37.86 -19.00 19.37
C THR A 80 38.15 -19.44 20.80
N ASP A 81 37.44 -20.44 21.31
CA ASP A 81 37.50 -20.89 22.70
C ASP A 81 37.82 -22.38 22.86
N GLY A 82 38.32 -23.04 21.79
CA GLY A 82 38.66 -24.46 21.82
C GLY A 82 39.68 -24.85 22.92
N ASP A 83 40.68 -23.97 23.15
CA ASP A 83 41.73 -24.15 24.15
C ASP A 83 41.46 -23.46 25.48
N SER A 84 40.27 -22.77 25.60
CA SER A 84 39.85 -22.05 26.81
C SER A 84 39.32 -22.99 27.87
N ASN A 85 39.20 -22.51 29.12
CA ASN A 85 38.62 -23.26 30.22
C ASN A 85 37.11 -23.56 30.03
N TRP A 86 36.58 -24.50 30.83
CA TRP A 86 35.18 -24.93 30.70
C TRP A 86 34.17 -23.79 30.86
N ALA A 87 34.46 -22.82 31.74
CA ALA A 87 33.54 -21.69 32.02
C ALA A 87 33.49 -20.76 30.80
N ALA A 88 34.63 -20.55 30.14
CA ALA A 88 34.73 -19.83 28.89
C ALA A 88 33.90 -20.51 27.79
N LYS A 89 34.07 -21.83 27.62
CA LYS A 89 33.29 -22.62 26.62
C LYS A 89 31.78 -22.53 26.85
N VAL A 90 31.29 -22.62 28.07
CA VAL A 90 29.88 -22.50 28.40
C VAL A 90 29.37 -21.09 28.07
N SER A 91 30.10 -20.02 28.43
CA SER A 91 29.70 -18.65 28.14
C SER A 91 29.66 -18.37 26.63
N SER A 92 30.57 -18.99 25.84
CA SER A 92 30.57 -18.89 24.38
C SER A 92 29.38 -19.60 23.75
N ILE A 93 29.01 -20.79 24.22
CA ILE A 93 27.79 -21.48 23.77
C ILE A 93 26.55 -20.61 24.00
N ILE A 94 26.41 -20.00 25.20
CA ILE A 94 25.31 -19.10 25.51
C ILE A 94 25.34 -17.89 24.57
N SER A 95 26.50 -17.32 24.31
CA SER A 95 26.65 -16.18 23.38
C SER A 95 26.23 -16.53 21.96
N VAL A 96 26.60 -17.72 21.45
CA VAL A 96 26.15 -18.23 20.15
C VAL A 96 24.62 -18.38 20.10
N MET A 97 23.99 -18.97 21.13
CA MET A 97 22.54 -19.13 21.18
C MET A 97 21.80 -17.78 21.21
N VAL A 98 22.29 -16.86 22.01
CA VAL A 98 21.73 -15.49 22.06
C VAL A 98 21.93 -14.78 20.73
N GLY A 99 23.11 -14.89 20.14
CA GLY A 99 23.42 -14.33 18.81
C GLY A 99 22.48 -14.85 17.74
N LEU A 100 22.27 -16.17 17.68
CA LEU A 100 21.38 -16.81 16.72
C LEU A 100 19.93 -16.29 16.84
N ILE A 101 19.43 -16.14 18.07
CA ILE A 101 18.07 -15.60 18.31
C ILE A 101 17.99 -14.14 17.87
N LEU A 102 18.96 -13.32 18.26
CA LEU A 102 18.97 -11.89 17.94
C LEU A 102 19.11 -11.65 16.43
N PHE A 103 20.02 -12.37 15.77
CA PHE A 103 20.25 -12.27 14.33
C PHE A 103 19.01 -12.74 13.54
N SER A 104 18.43 -13.89 13.92
CA SER A 104 17.23 -14.41 13.30
C SER A 104 16.05 -13.43 13.43
N SER A 105 15.91 -12.78 14.59
CA SER A 105 14.89 -11.76 14.83
C SER A 105 15.08 -10.55 13.93
N MET A 106 16.31 -10.12 13.70
CA MET A 106 16.62 -9.00 12.80
C MET A 106 16.32 -9.34 11.34
N VAL A 107 16.67 -10.54 10.88
CA VAL A 107 16.35 -11.02 9.53
C VAL A 107 14.83 -11.11 9.33
N ALA A 108 14.12 -11.68 10.30
CA ALA A 108 12.65 -11.77 10.26
C ALA A 108 12.00 -10.39 10.18
N PHE A 109 12.51 -9.41 10.93
CA PHE A 109 12.03 -8.04 10.89
C PHE A 109 12.27 -7.38 9.52
N ILE A 110 13.49 -7.46 8.99
CA ILE A 110 13.81 -6.91 7.65
C ILE A 110 12.89 -7.52 6.60
N THR A 111 12.70 -8.83 6.63
CA THR A 111 11.79 -9.53 5.71
C THR A 111 10.35 -9.04 5.86
N SER A 112 9.88 -8.83 7.09
CA SER A 112 8.53 -8.32 7.36
C SER A 112 8.33 -6.89 6.82
N VAL A 113 9.29 -5.99 7.04
CA VAL A 113 9.24 -4.62 6.51
C VAL A 113 9.24 -4.60 4.99
N PHE A 114 10.09 -5.46 4.39
CA PHE A 114 10.16 -5.58 2.93
C PHE A 114 8.84 -6.09 2.34
N LYS A 115 8.24 -7.13 2.94
CA LYS A 115 6.91 -7.63 2.55
C LYS A 115 5.85 -6.55 2.67
N ALA A 116 5.78 -5.85 3.80
CA ALA A 116 4.82 -4.77 4.01
C ALA A 116 4.95 -3.66 2.95
N LYS A 117 6.20 -3.34 2.54
CA LYS A 117 6.43 -2.35 1.48
C LYS A 117 6.02 -2.85 0.09
N LEU A 118 6.28 -4.13 -0.21
CA LEU A 118 5.80 -4.74 -1.44
C LEU A 118 4.26 -4.76 -1.50
N ASP A 119 3.60 -5.12 -0.39
CA ASP A 119 2.14 -5.12 -0.31
C ASP A 119 1.55 -3.71 -0.47
N GLU A 120 2.21 -2.69 0.10
CA GLU A 120 1.81 -1.28 -0.11
C GLU A 120 1.90 -0.88 -1.59
N LEU A 121 2.97 -1.29 -2.29
CA LEU A 121 3.14 -1.03 -3.72
C LEU A 121 2.13 -1.82 -4.56
N ARG A 122 1.86 -3.08 -4.21
CA ARG A 122 0.85 -3.91 -4.87
C ARG A 122 -0.56 -3.36 -4.73
N ARG A 123 -0.89 -2.75 -3.60
CA ARG A 123 -2.20 -2.11 -3.38
C ARG A 123 -2.46 -0.89 -4.27
N GLY A 124 -1.51 -0.50 -5.12
CA GLY A 124 -1.74 0.53 -6.12
C GLY A 124 -2.06 1.92 -5.56
N ARG A 125 -1.47 2.29 -4.42
CA ARG A 125 -1.69 3.60 -3.78
C ARG A 125 -0.64 4.66 -4.13
N SER A 126 0.27 4.33 -5.05
CA SER A 126 1.32 5.25 -5.50
C SER A 126 0.78 6.33 -6.42
N LEU A 127 1.48 7.48 -6.46
CA LEU A 127 1.17 8.58 -7.34
C LEU A 127 1.29 8.15 -8.81
N VAL A 128 0.36 8.58 -9.65
CA VAL A 128 0.43 8.50 -11.11
C VAL A 128 1.07 9.79 -11.62
N LEU A 129 1.97 9.68 -12.58
CA LEU A 129 2.66 10.85 -13.18
C LEU A 129 2.22 11.11 -14.62
N GLU A 130 1.26 10.36 -15.12
CA GLU A 130 0.73 10.48 -16.47
C GLU A 130 -0.04 11.79 -16.62
N LYS A 131 0.09 12.40 -17.81
CA LYS A 131 -0.66 13.58 -18.23
C LYS A 131 -1.42 13.26 -19.50
N ASP A 132 -2.47 14.01 -19.77
CA ASP A 132 -3.31 13.82 -20.97
C ASP A 132 -3.84 12.38 -21.12
N HIS A 133 -4.00 11.68 -19.99
CA HIS A 133 -4.53 10.32 -19.92
C HIS A 133 -6.05 10.31 -19.85
N THR A 134 -6.66 9.21 -20.25
CA THR A 134 -8.07 8.93 -19.97
C THR A 134 -8.18 8.36 -18.57
N LEU A 135 -8.92 9.03 -17.68
CA LEU A 135 -9.17 8.55 -16.33
C LEU A 135 -10.51 7.83 -16.26
N ILE A 136 -10.52 6.59 -15.80
CA ILE A 136 -11.74 5.83 -15.54
C ILE A 136 -11.94 5.71 -14.04
N LEU A 137 -13.11 6.10 -13.55
CA LEU A 137 -13.51 5.96 -12.15
C LEU A 137 -14.55 4.84 -12.02
N GLY A 138 -14.24 3.82 -11.23
CA GLY A 138 -15.02 2.61 -11.05
C GLY A 138 -14.49 1.43 -11.87
N PHE A 139 -14.90 0.22 -11.46
CA PHE A 139 -14.54 -1.03 -12.10
C PHE A 139 -15.79 -1.93 -12.15
N GLY A 140 -16.60 -1.73 -13.18
CA GLY A 140 -17.87 -2.44 -13.38
C GLY A 140 -17.84 -3.39 -14.56
N ASP A 141 -18.97 -4.01 -14.82
CA ASP A 141 -19.12 -5.06 -15.86
C ASP A 141 -18.71 -4.62 -17.27
N ARG A 142 -18.79 -3.33 -17.57
CA ARG A 142 -18.49 -2.75 -18.90
C ARG A 142 -17.06 -2.27 -19.06
N ILE A 143 -16.25 -2.35 -18.03
CA ILE A 143 -14.90 -1.79 -18.05
C ILE A 143 -14.05 -2.36 -19.20
N LEU A 144 -14.18 -3.64 -19.46
CA LEU A 144 -13.38 -4.33 -20.48
C LEU A 144 -13.71 -3.85 -21.88
N GLU A 145 -15.00 -3.64 -22.18
CA GLU A 145 -15.47 -3.09 -23.46
C GLU A 145 -14.97 -1.65 -23.64
N ILE A 146 -15.11 -0.82 -22.60
CA ILE A 146 -14.62 0.56 -22.64
C ILE A 146 -13.11 0.60 -22.88
N ILE A 147 -12.35 -0.27 -22.21
CA ILE A 147 -10.88 -0.35 -22.40
C ILE A 147 -10.55 -0.77 -23.82
N ARG A 148 -11.23 -1.78 -24.41
CA ARG A 148 -10.98 -2.22 -25.80
C ARG A 148 -11.21 -1.09 -26.80
N GLU A 149 -12.33 -0.38 -26.68
CA GLU A 149 -12.65 0.76 -27.55
C GLU A 149 -11.63 1.89 -27.40
N LEU A 150 -11.17 2.16 -26.17
CA LEU A 150 -10.14 3.17 -25.94
C LEU A 150 -8.77 2.76 -26.50
N ILE A 151 -8.39 1.48 -26.42
CA ILE A 151 -7.16 0.96 -27.02
C ILE A 151 -7.20 1.16 -28.54
N GLU A 152 -8.32 0.81 -29.20
CA GLU A 152 -8.50 0.99 -30.63
C GLU A 152 -8.48 2.49 -31.01
N ALA A 153 -9.18 3.34 -30.25
CA ALA A 153 -9.18 4.79 -30.49
C ALA A 153 -7.80 5.43 -30.33
N ASN A 154 -6.95 4.85 -29.48
CA ASN A 154 -5.59 5.33 -29.19
C ASN A 154 -4.53 4.75 -30.13
N GLU A 155 -4.86 3.94 -31.14
CA GLU A 155 -3.90 3.28 -32.00
C GLU A 155 -2.85 4.24 -32.62
N SER A 156 -3.27 5.45 -32.93
CA SER A 156 -2.42 6.49 -33.51
C SER A 156 -1.68 7.35 -32.48
N GLU A 157 -1.92 7.18 -31.18
CA GLU A 157 -1.29 7.95 -30.10
C GLU A 157 -0.16 7.12 -29.46
N PRO A 158 1.12 7.49 -29.62
CA PRO A 158 2.26 6.64 -29.22
C PRO A 158 2.43 6.51 -27.69
N ASP A 159 1.93 7.45 -26.90
CA ASP A 159 2.08 7.49 -25.45
C ASP A 159 0.74 7.50 -24.70
N ALA A 160 -0.30 6.92 -25.32
CA ALA A 160 -1.62 6.87 -24.71
C ALA A 160 -1.62 6.12 -23.38
N ALA A 161 -2.32 6.68 -22.40
CA ALA A 161 -2.47 6.05 -21.09
C ALA A 161 -3.92 6.05 -20.62
N ILE A 162 -4.35 4.94 -20.07
CA ILE A 162 -5.62 4.79 -19.38
C ILE A 162 -5.30 4.57 -17.90
N VAL A 163 -5.81 5.44 -17.05
CA VAL A 163 -5.68 5.33 -15.61
C VAL A 163 -7.03 4.92 -15.02
N ILE A 164 -7.06 3.86 -14.23
CA ILE A 164 -8.28 3.35 -13.62
C ILE A 164 -8.16 3.50 -12.11
N LEU A 165 -9.13 4.16 -11.48
CA LEU A 165 -9.26 4.26 -10.03
C LEU A 165 -10.57 3.59 -9.61
N ALA A 166 -10.47 2.56 -8.76
CA ALA A 166 -11.63 1.86 -8.21
C ALA A 166 -11.37 1.39 -6.77
N GLU A 167 -12.40 0.96 -6.07
CA GLU A 167 -12.27 0.45 -4.71
C GLU A 167 -11.72 -0.99 -4.67
N ASP A 168 -11.76 -1.67 -5.81
CA ASP A 168 -11.24 -3.02 -6.00
C ASP A 168 -9.73 -3.08 -5.78
N ASP A 169 -9.23 -4.27 -5.42
CA ASP A 169 -7.79 -4.47 -5.27
C ASP A 169 -7.09 -4.36 -6.63
N LYS A 170 -5.94 -3.67 -6.63
CA LYS A 170 -5.16 -3.45 -7.86
C LYS A 170 -4.79 -4.77 -8.56
N GLU A 171 -4.39 -5.78 -7.79
CA GLU A 171 -3.95 -7.07 -8.34
C GLU A 171 -5.11 -7.79 -9.04
N ASP A 172 -6.30 -7.71 -8.46
CA ASP A 172 -7.51 -8.29 -9.06
C ASP A 172 -7.91 -7.56 -10.35
N MET A 173 -7.90 -6.23 -10.35
CA MET A 173 -8.14 -5.42 -11.55
C MET A 173 -7.14 -5.74 -12.67
N ASP A 174 -5.84 -5.77 -12.34
CA ASP A 174 -4.78 -6.07 -13.30
C ASP A 174 -4.93 -7.49 -13.89
N ASN A 175 -5.33 -8.47 -13.07
CA ASN A 175 -5.56 -9.85 -13.54
C ASN A 175 -6.77 -9.92 -14.47
N VAL A 176 -7.91 -9.31 -14.09
CA VAL A 176 -9.11 -9.29 -14.95
C VAL A 176 -8.80 -8.63 -16.29
N ILE A 177 -8.07 -7.52 -16.32
CA ILE A 177 -7.70 -6.85 -17.58
C ILE A 177 -6.78 -7.75 -18.41
N ARG A 178 -5.75 -8.32 -17.82
CA ARG A 178 -4.76 -9.15 -18.52
C ARG A 178 -5.36 -10.45 -19.09
N ASP A 179 -6.28 -11.06 -18.34
CA ASP A 179 -6.90 -12.31 -18.73
C ASP A 179 -7.90 -12.11 -19.90
N ASN A 180 -8.44 -10.91 -20.07
CA ASN A 180 -9.47 -10.61 -21.06
C ASN A 180 -8.99 -9.75 -22.25
N ILE A 181 -7.85 -9.08 -22.13
CA ILE A 181 -7.28 -8.23 -23.18
C ILE A 181 -5.86 -8.70 -23.47
N SER A 182 -5.66 -9.28 -24.65
CA SER A 182 -4.38 -9.88 -25.06
C SER A 182 -3.38 -8.89 -25.64
N ASP A 183 -3.85 -7.79 -26.21
CA ASP A 183 -3.01 -6.77 -26.84
C ASP A 183 -3.46 -5.38 -26.42
N PHE A 184 -2.54 -4.60 -25.91
CA PHE A 184 -2.76 -3.20 -25.49
C PHE A 184 -2.27 -2.19 -26.54
N MET A 185 -1.74 -2.64 -27.67
CA MET A 185 -1.16 -1.80 -28.72
C MET A 185 -0.20 -0.74 -28.15
N THR A 186 -0.49 0.53 -28.39
CA THR A 186 0.29 1.68 -27.88
C THR A 186 -0.18 2.17 -26.51
N THR A 187 -1.28 1.64 -25.98
CA THR A 187 -1.93 2.15 -24.78
C THR A 187 -1.39 1.49 -23.50
N ARG A 188 -0.96 2.29 -22.54
CA ARG A 188 -0.57 1.81 -21.21
C ARG A 188 -1.77 1.86 -20.26
N ILE A 189 -2.02 0.78 -19.52
CA ILE A 189 -3.09 0.70 -18.53
C ILE A 189 -2.47 0.74 -17.13
N ILE A 190 -2.97 1.63 -16.28
CA ILE A 190 -2.48 1.87 -14.93
C ILE A 190 -3.65 1.81 -13.97
N THR A 191 -3.71 0.79 -13.14
CA THR A 191 -4.75 0.62 -12.12
C THR A 191 -4.33 1.18 -10.77
N ARG A 192 -5.26 1.75 -10.04
CA ARG A 192 -5.09 2.27 -8.68
C ARG A 192 -6.28 1.87 -7.81
N SER A 193 -6.00 1.40 -6.60
CA SER A 193 -7.03 1.07 -5.62
C SER A 193 -7.30 2.25 -4.70
N GLY A 194 -8.56 2.64 -4.58
CA GLY A 194 -8.98 3.71 -3.70
C GLY A 194 -10.40 4.20 -3.95
N VAL A 195 -10.97 4.83 -2.94
CA VAL A 195 -12.32 5.41 -3.00
C VAL A 195 -12.35 6.52 -4.05
N VAL A 196 -13.21 6.38 -5.05
CA VAL A 196 -13.34 7.28 -6.22
C VAL A 196 -13.83 8.69 -5.85
N THR A 197 -14.51 8.84 -4.72
CA THR A 197 -15.00 10.13 -4.23
C THR A 197 -14.00 10.85 -3.31
N ASN A 198 -12.82 10.27 -3.05
CA ASN A 198 -11.83 10.85 -2.16
C ASN A 198 -10.88 11.77 -2.93
N ILE A 199 -10.88 13.05 -2.57
CA ILE A 199 -10.04 14.10 -3.18
C ILE A 199 -8.55 13.72 -3.22
N ASN A 200 -8.03 13.09 -2.15
CA ASN A 200 -6.62 12.69 -2.12
C ASN A 200 -6.32 11.57 -3.12
N ASN A 201 -7.25 10.66 -3.36
CA ASN A 201 -7.08 9.61 -4.36
C ASN A 201 -7.17 10.20 -5.78
N LEU A 202 -8.10 11.11 -6.02
CA LEU A 202 -8.22 11.83 -7.30
C LEU A 202 -6.96 12.63 -7.62
N LYS A 203 -6.37 13.31 -6.63
CA LYS A 203 -5.07 13.97 -6.79
C LYS A 203 -3.94 13.00 -7.10
N LYS A 204 -3.95 11.80 -6.52
CA LYS A 204 -2.93 10.78 -6.80
C LYS A 204 -2.98 10.25 -8.24
N VAL A 205 -4.16 10.22 -8.84
CA VAL A 205 -4.33 9.83 -10.24
C VAL A 205 -4.29 11.01 -11.21
N MET A 206 -3.88 12.20 -10.74
CA MET A 206 -3.74 13.42 -11.52
C MET A 206 -5.02 13.77 -12.31
N SER A 207 -6.19 13.64 -11.67
CA SER A 207 -7.49 13.86 -12.31
C SER A 207 -7.64 15.24 -12.94
N GLU A 208 -6.97 16.28 -12.41
CA GLU A 208 -6.94 17.63 -12.97
C GLU A 208 -6.13 17.76 -14.28
N GLN A 209 -5.30 16.77 -14.61
CA GLN A 209 -4.47 16.72 -15.81
C GLN A 209 -4.92 15.62 -16.79
N ALA A 210 -6.07 15.03 -16.55
CA ALA A 210 -6.64 14.05 -17.45
C ALA A 210 -7.16 14.71 -18.74
N LYS A 211 -7.04 14.03 -19.88
CA LYS A 211 -7.64 14.41 -21.17
C LYS A 211 -9.16 14.31 -21.09
N SER A 212 -9.66 13.28 -20.43
CA SER A 212 -11.08 13.02 -20.19
C SER A 212 -11.28 12.13 -18.98
N VAL A 213 -12.46 12.19 -18.39
CA VAL A 213 -12.85 11.32 -17.27
C VAL A 213 -14.10 10.54 -17.64
N ILE A 214 -14.06 9.24 -17.43
CA ILE A 214 -15.19 8.32 -17.58
C ILE A 214 -15.57 7.81 -16.20
N ILE A 215 -16.82 7.96 -15.80
CA ILE A 215 -17.31 7.43 -14.53
C ILE A 215 -18.25 6.27 -14.84
N VAL A 216 -17.79 5.06 -14.52
CA VAL A 216 -18.57 3.84 -14.70
C VAL A 216 -19.45 3.64 -13.47
N ASN A 217 -20.74 3.39 -13.70
CA ASN A 217 -21.66 3.09 -12.61
C ASN A 217 -21.38 1.68 -12.06
N SER A 218 -21.37 1.54 -10.75
CA SER A 218 -21.15 0.24 -10.09
C SER A 218 -22.37 -0.66 -10.12
N ALA A 219 -23.57 -0.10 -10.34
CA ALA A 219 -24.80 -0.88 -10.44
C ALA A 219 -25.04 -1.33 -11.89
N SER A 220 -25.49 -2.56 -12.03
CA SER A 220 -25.94 -3.09 -13.32
C SER A 220 -27.43 -2.79 -13.54
N SER A 221 -27.84 -2.76 -14.81
CA SER A 221 -29.23 -2.42 -15.19
C SER A 221 -30.30 -3.36 -14.62
N TRP A 222 -29.93 -4.59 -14.23
CA TRP A 222 -30.84 -5.59 -13.63
C TRP A 222 -30.92 -5.53 -12.10
N GLN A 223 -30.13 -4.67 -11.43
CA GLN A 223 -30.17 -4.52 -9.97
C GLN A 223 -31.42 -3.79 -9.51
N GLN A 224 -31.68 -3.83 -8.19
CA GLN A 224 -32.83 -3.18 -7.59
C GLN A 224 -32.71 -1.65 -7.66
N GLU A 225 -33.83 -0.95 -7.71
CA GLU A 225 -33.87 0.52 -7.80
C GLU A 225 -33.12 1.23 -6.66
N GLU A 226 -33.13 0.64 -5.45
CA GLU A 226 -32.40 1.20 -4.30
C GLU A 226 -30.89 1.15 -4.52
N GLU A 227 -30.37 0.08 -5.10
CA GLU A 227 -28.95 -0.08 -5.43
C GLU A 227 -28.53 0.87 -6.55
N LYS A 228 -29.36 1.03 -7.57
CA LYS A 228 -29.14 1.97 -8.67
C LYS A 228 -29.13 3.42 -8.16
N ASN A 229 -30.07 3.80 -7.30
CA ASN A 229 -30.11 5.14 -6.73
C ASN A 229 -28.88 5.45 -5.87
N LEU A 230 -28.38 4.45 -5.11
CA LEU A 230 -27.16 4.60 -4.34
C LEU A 230 -25.94 4.77 -5.26
N ALA A 231 -25.86 3.98 -6.32
CA ALA A 231 -24.78 4.05 -7.29
C ALA A 231 -24.80 5.37 -8.07
N ASP A 232 -25.98 5.86 -8.49
CA ASP A 232 -26.12 7.17 -9.12
C ASP A 232 -25.68 8.31 -8.18
N ALA A 233 -26.02 8.23 -6.88
CA ALA A 233 -25.56 9.19 -5.89
C ALA A 233 -24.01 9.17 -5.73
N LEU A 234 -23.36 8.00 -5.86
CA LEU A 234 -21.90 7.90 -5.86
C LEU A 234 -21.28 8.50 -7.11
N VAL A 235 -21.90 8.34 -8.29
CA VAL A 235 -21.51 8.99 -9.54
C VAL A 235 -21.57 10.52 -9.39
N LEU A 236 -22.71 11.06 -8.92
CA LEU A 236 -22.86 12.50 -8.67
C LEU A 236 -21.80 13.03 -7.70
N LYS A 237 -21.53 12.30 -6.60
CA LYS A 237 -20.48 12.65 -5.64
C LYS A 237 -19.11 12.64 -6.27
N SER A 238 -18.82 11.68 -7.17
CA SER A 238 -17.55 11.60 -7.90
C SER A 238 -17.35 12.80 -8.81
N ILE A 239 -18.39 13.23 -9.55
CA ILE A 239 -18.38 14.45 -10.36
C ILE A 239 -18.04 15.66 -9.50
N MET A 240 -18.74 15.85 -8.38
CA MET A 240 -18.49 16.96 -7.46
C MET A 240 -17.06 16.92 -6.90
N SER A 241 -16.54 15.74 -6.62
CA SER A 241 -15.16 15.57 -6.10
C SER A 241 -14.10 15.94 -7.15
N ILE A 242 -14.32 15.62 -8.43
CA ILE A 242 -13.44 16.04 -9.54
C ILE A 242 -13.44 17.55 -9.67
N ILE A 243 -14.61 18.17 -9.71
CA ILE A 243 -14.76 19.63 -9.78
C ILE A 243 -14.05 20.30 -8.59
N ALA A 244 -14.19 19.75 -7.39
CA ALA A 244 -13.54 20.26 -6.19
C ALA A 244 -12.00 20.12 -6.24
N VAL A 245 -11.46 19.08 -6.88
CA VAL A 245 -10.00 18.92 -7.07
C VAL A 245 -9.46 20.00 -8.00
N CYS A 246 -10.22 20.40 -9.02
CA CYS A 246 -9.80 21.41 -9.99
C CYS A 246 -9.78 22.85 -9.43
N ASP A 247 -10.36 23.06 -8.21
CA ASP A 247 -10.26 24.32 -7.44
C ASP A 247 -10.55 25.59 -8.28
N GLY A 248 -11.67 25.58 -9.02
CA GLY A 248 -12.10 26.71 -9.85
C GLY A 248 -11.40 26.83 -11.21
N LYS A 249 -10.49 25.92 -11.56
CA LYS A 249 -9.97 25.79 -12.92
C LYS A 249 -10.94 25.00 -13.79
N GLU A 250 -10.74 25.06 -15.11
CA GLU A 250 -11.44 24.15 -16.01
C GLU A 250 -11.14 22.69 -15.64
N HIS A 251 -12.18 21.90 -15.48
CA HIS A 251 -12.03 20.46 -15.28
C HIS A 251 -12.06 19.73 -16.64
N PRO A 252 -11.45 18.54 -16.74
CA PRO A 252 -11.55 17.73 -17.95
C PRO A 252 -13.01 17.39 -18.27
N PRO A 253 -13.35 17.15 -19.55
CA PRO A 253 -14.67 16.67 -19.92
C PRO A 253 -14.97 15.33 -19.20
N ILE A 254 -16.17 15.23 -18.64
CA ILE A 254 -16.63 14.07 -17.88
C ILE A 254 -17.77 13.40 -18.62
N VAL A 255 -17.65 12.10 -18.82
CA VAL A 255 -18.74 11.25 -19.28
C VAL A 255 -19.07 10.29 -18.14
N CYS A 256 -20.34 10.16 -17.80
CA CYS A 256 -20.76 9.27 -16.73
C CYS A 256 -22.00 8.46 -17.11
N GLU A 257 -22.11 7.30 -16.49
CA GLU A 257 -23.27 6.43 -16.60
C GLU A 257 -24.19 6.68 -15.41
N ILE A 258 -25.48 6.89 -15.68
CA ILE A 258 -26.53 7.12 -14.67
C ILE A 258 -27.79 6.36 -15.09
N HIS A 259 -28.48 5.75 -14.14
CA HIS A 259 -29.70 4.98 -14.39
C HIS A 259 -30.97 5.83 -14.33
N SER A 260 -31.01 6.86 -13.47
CA SER A 260 -32.16 7.71 -13.25
C SER A 260 -32.13 8.94 -14.14
N ASP A 261 -33.21 9.21 -14.86
CA ASP A 261 -33.37 10.45 -15.68
C ASP A 261 -33.25 11.71 -14.83
N ARG A 262 -33.73 11.67 -13.59
CA ARG A 262 -33.62 12.80 -12.64
C ARG A 262 -32.16 13.10 -12.30
N ASP A 263 -31.35 12.07 -12.05
CA ASP A 263 -29.97 12.23 -11.66
C ASP A 263 -29.12 12.56 -12.87
N GLN A 264 -29.56 12.17 -14.09
CA GLN A 264 -28.96 12.61 -15.34
C GLN A 264 -29.03 14.13 -15.48
N ASP A 265 -30.23 14.71 -15.31
CA ASP A 265 -30.44 16.17 -15.36
C ASP A 265 -29.60 16.88 -14.28
N LEU A 266 -29.49 16.30 -13.09
CA LEU A 266 -28.66 16.85 -12.01
C LEU A 266 -27.17 16.83 -12.39
N ALA A 267 -26.64 15.75 -12.96
CA ALA A 267 -25.24 15.62 -13.37
C ALA A 267 -24.86 16.67 -14.42
N GLU A 268 -25.70 16.86 -15.43
CA GLU A 268 -25.46 17.84 -16.49
C GLU A 268 -25.56 19.31 -15.98
N ASN A 269 -26.44 19.59 -15.02
CA ASN A 269 -26.61 20.92 -14.44
C ASN A 269 -25.46 21.31 -13.46
N ILE A 270 -24.88 20.36 -12.75
CA ILE A 270 -23.77 20.63 -11.79
C ILE A 270 -22.58 21.33 -12.46
N SER A 271 -22.33 21.09 -13.74
CA SER A 271 -21.14 21.52 -14.45
C SER A 271 -21.38 22.46 -15.63
N ASN A 272 -22.52 23.11 -15.69
CA ASN A 272 -22.86 23.96 -16.84
C ASN A 272 -22.76 23.28 -18.21
N GLY A 273 -23.04 21.97 -18.28
CA GLY A 273 -23.07 21.19 -19.52
C GLY A 273 -21.73 20.59 -19.97
N THR A 274 -20.67 20.67 -19.17
CA THR A 274 -19.39 20.00 -19.46
C THR A 274 -19.39 18.52 -19.06
N VAL A 275 -20.31 18.08 -18.22
CA VAL A 275 -20.58 16.67 -17.91
C VAL A 275 -21.66 16.15 -18.87
N LYS A 276 -21.41 14.98 -19.44
CA LYS A 276 -22.40 14.25 -20.23
C LYS A 276 -22.77 12.96 -19.52
N ALA A 277 -24.03 12.88 -19.11
CA ALA A 277 -24.59 11.71 -18.46
C ALA A 277 -25.33 10.84 -19.47
N LEU A 278 -25.04 9.54 -19.47
CA LEU A 278 -25.65 8.56 -20.34
C LEU A 278 -26.53 7.61 -19.53
N ASN A 279 -27.81 7.53 -19.90
CA ASN A 279 -28.72 6.50 -19.41
C ASN A 279 -28.73 5.35 -20.41
N GLU A 280 -28.20 4.18 -20.01
CA GLU A 280 -28.08 2.99 -20.86
C GLU A 280 -29.39 2.60 -21.52
N VAL A 281 -30.46 2.49 -20.70
CA VAL A 281 -31.77 2.04 -21.17
C VAL A 281 -32.32 2.98 -22.21
N SER A 282 -32.19 4.28 -21.98
CA SER A 282 -32.64 5.33 -22.88
C SER A 282 -31.87 5.31 -24.21
N VAL A 283 -30.53 5.21 -24.15
CA VAL A 283 -29.68 5.16 -25.34
C VAL A 283 -30.00 3.92 -26.17
N LEU A 284 -30.03 2.74 -25.55
CA LEU A 284 -30.29 1.48 -26.21
C LEU A 284 -31.69 1.45 -26.85
N SER A 285 -32.71 1.94 -26.13
CA SER A 285 -34.09 2.01 -26.66
C SER A 285 -34.18 2.91 -27.90
N ARG A 286 -33.51 4.05 -27.89
CA ARG A 286 -33.44 4.94 -29.05
C ARG A 286 -32.73 4.31 -30.24
N MET A 287 -31.60 3.62 -29.99
CA MET A 287 -30.88 2.92 -31.04
C MET A 287 -31.71 1.81 -31.66
N ILE A 288 -32.40 0.99 -30.85
CA ILE A 288 -33.28 -0.07 -31.33
C ILE A 288 -34.41 0.52 -32.17
N ALA A 289 -35.02 1.59 -31.72
CA ALA A 289 -36.09 2.26 -32.47
C ALA A 289 -35.61 2.82 -33.83
N GLN A 290 -34.39 3.39 -33.85
CA GLN A 290 -33.80 3.90 -35.10
C GLN A 290 -33.40 2.81 -36.08
N LEU A 291 -32.97 1.64 -35.59
CA LEU A 291 -32.61 0.51 -36.42
C LEU A 291 -33.87 -0.24 -37.00
N ALA A 292 -35.03 -0.03 -36.37
CA ALA A 292 -36.27 -0.66 -36.80
C ALA A 292 -37.05 0.18 -37.83
N LEU A 293 -36.67 1.45 -38.07
CA LEU A 293 -37.24 2.37 -39.04
C LEU A 293 -36.48 2.33 -40.35
#